data_ae0a48870be47012a93a6fc36dd8cc36
#
_entry.id   ae0a48870be47012a93a6fc36dd8cc36
#
_cell.length_a   1.000
_cell.length_b   1.000
_cell.length_c   1.000
_cell.angle_alpha   90.00
_cell.angle_beta   90.00
_cell.angle_gamma   90.00
#
_symmetry.space_group_name_H-M   'P 1'
#
loop_
_entity.id
_entity.type
_entity.pdbx_description
1 polymer ?
#
loop_
_entity_poly.entity_id
_entity_poly.type
_entity_poly.pdbx_seq_one_letter_code
_entity_poly.pdbx_strand_id
1 'polypeptide(L)'
;MKMLKYALVALTALSAISCSKWTDEEKLTYDSQQGLKRSIPMIEMTSADQLTPAQKEHYAKLRAWKQTPHVRGFGWFGGWTAKGTDPQKYLRMLPDSVDIVSLWGTHGDLTEAQKTDLKFFQEVKGGK
;
A
#
# COMPACT_ATOMS: atom_id res chain seq x y z
N MET A 1 -44.75 -15.56 -37.03
CA MET A 1 -44.90 -14.90 -35.70
C MET A 1 -44.41 -15.75 -34.51
N LYS A 2 -44.44 -17.08 -34.56
CA LYS A 2 -43.94 -17.92 -33.43
C LYS A 2 -42.43 -17.85 -33.27
N MET A 3 -41.65 -17.83 -34.36
CA MET A 3 -40.15 -17.78 -34.31
C MET A 3 -39.66 -16.48 -33.71
N LEU A 4 -40.31 -15.34 -33.95
CA LEU A 4 -39.90 -14.04 -33.41
C LEU A 4 -40.06 -13.96 -31.89
N LYS A 5 -41.08 -14.64 -31.34
CA LYS A 5 -41.29 -14.71 -29.88
C LYS A 5 -40.19 -15.50 -29.17
N TYR A 6 -39.72 -16.59 -29.77
CA TYR A 6 -38.61 -17.37 -29.20
C TYR A 6 -37.25 -16.68 -29.31
N ALA A 7 -37.03 -15.92 -30.39
CA ALA A 7 -35.85 -15.09 -30.53
C ALA A 7 -35.78 -13.97 -29.47
N LEU A 8 -36.93 -13.34 -29.14
CA LEU A 8 -36.98 -12.30 -28.11
C LEU A 8 -36.75 -12.88 -26.71
N VAL A 9 -37.29 -14.04 -26.39
CA VAL A 9 -37.11 -14.74 -25.10
C VAL A 9 -35.65 -15.20 -24.94
N ALA A 10 -35.02 -15.67 -26.01
CA ALA A 10 -33.59 -16.07 -25.98
C ALA A 10 -32.67 -14.85 -25.76
N LEU A 11 -33.00 -13.70 -26.35
CA LEU A 11 -32.20 -12.47 -26.19
C LEU A 11 -32.27 -11.90 -24.77
N THR A 12 -33.45 -12.00 -24.12
CA THR A 12 -33.60 -11.56 -22.72
C THR A 12 -32.94 -12.51 -21.72
N ALA A 13 -32.87 -13.81 -22.03
CA ALA A 13 -32.17 -14.77 -21.17
C ALA A 13 -30.64 -14.63 -21.20
N LEU A 14 -30.04 -14.19 -22.32
CA LEU A 14 -28.61 -13.94 -22.42
C LEU A 14 -28.15 -12.66 -21.68
N SER A 15 -29.02 -11.68 -21.54
CA SER A 15 -28.69 -10.44 -20.82
C SER A 15 -28.68 -10.61 -19.28
N ALA A 16 -29.30 -11.66 -18.75
CA ALA A 16 -29.34 -11.92 -17.30
C ALA A 16 -28.06 -12.59 -16.76
N ILE A 17 -27.18 -13.11 -17.62
CA ILE A 17 -25.98 -13.85 -17.19
C ILE A 17 -24.74 -12.94 -17.11
N SER A 18 -24.83 -11.72 -17.64
CA SER A 18 -23.66 -10.82 -17.80
C SER A 18 -23.23 -10.05 -16.54
N CYS A 19 -24.01 -10.04 -15.47
CA CYS A 19 -23.75 -9.17 -14.31
C CYS A 19 -23.49 -9.88 -12.97
N SER A 20 -23.46 -11.21 -12.91
CA SER A 20 -23.40 -11.92 -11.62
C SER A 20 -22.00 -11.98 -10.99
N LYS A 21 -20.95 -11.65 -11.71
CA LYS A 21 -19.56 -11.68 -11.17
C LYS A 21 -19.01 -10.33 -10.73
N TRP A 22 -19.69 -9.23 -10.94
CA TRP A 22 -19.24 -7.89 -10.56
C TRP A 22 -19.63 -7.50 -9.12
N THR A 23 -20.46 -8.31 -8.48
CA THR A 23 -20.90 -8.10 -7.08
C THR A 23 -20.48 -9.22 -6.13
N ASP A 24 -19.65 -10.15 -6.57
CA ASP A 24 -18.94 -11.01 -5.62
C ASP A 24 -17.89 -10.14 -4.94
N GLU A 25 -18.28 -9.52 -3.83
CA GLU A 25 -17.32 -8.98 -2.87
C GLU A 25 -16.35 -10.12 -2.54
N GLU A 26 -15.11 -10.00 -2.98
CA GLU A 26 -14.05 -10.81 -2.41
C GLU A 26 -14.16 -10.63 -0.90
N LYS A 27 -14.71 -11.61 -0.23
CA LYS A 27 -14.62 -11.70 1.22
C LYS A 27 -13.14 -11.84 1.53
N LEU A 28 -12.47 -10.70 1.67
CA LEU A 28 -11.14 -10.64 2.26
C LEU A 28 -11.28 -11.34 3.61
N THR A 29 -10.83 -12.57 3.65
CA THR A 29 -10.87 -13.37 4.87
C THR A 29 -10.09 -12.60 5.92
N TYR A 30 -10.75 -12.29 7.00
CA TYR A 30 -10.25 -11.51 8.16
C TYR A 30 -8.94 -12.07 8.75
N ASP A 31 -8.54 -13.26 8.35
CA ASP A 31 -7.31 -13.94 8.79
C ASP A 31 -6.03 -13.24 8.31
N SER A 32 -6.04 -12.61 7.12
CA SER A 32 -4.90 -11.82 6.65
C SER A 32 -4.72 -10.55 7.48
N GLN A 33 -5.81 -9.98 8.01
CA GLN A 33 -5.76 -8.82 8.87
C GLN A 33 -5.43 -9.17 10.34
N GLN A 34 -5.72 -10.39 10.80
CA GLN A 34 -5.33 -10.82 12.15
C GLN A 34 -3.82 -11.07 12.27
N GLY A 35 -3.15 -11.45 11.19
CA GLY A 35 -1.69 -11.47 11.12
C GLY A 35 -1.05 -10.10 11.29
N LEU A 36 -1.71 -9.05 10.81
CA LEU A 36 -1.28 -7.65 10.97
C LEU A 36 -1.52 -7.11 12.40
N LYS A 37 -2.50 -7.62 13.13
CA LYS A 37 -2.81 -7.17 14.50
C LYS A 37 -1.82 -7.66 15.56
N ARG A 38 -1.00 -8.67 15.26
CA ARG A 38 0.03 -9.21 16.18
C ARG A 38 1.42 -8.61 15.95
N SER A 39 1.63 -7.89 14.84
CA SER A 39 2.86 -7.15 14.62
C SER A 39 2.77 -5.77 15.29
N ILE A 40 3.88 -5.28 15.80
CA ILE A 40 4.00 -3.88 16.21
C ILE A 40 3.48 -3.01 15.05
N PRO A 41 2.53 -2.09 15.27
CA PRO A 41 2.06 -1.21 14.22
C PRO A 41 3.25 -0.52 13.55
N MET A 42 3.24 -0.43 12.23
CA MET A 42 4.34 0.17 11.46
C MET A 42 4.70 1.58 11.97
N ILE A 43 3.70 2.31 12.46
CA ILE A 43 3.87 3.66 13.01
C ILE A 43 4.77 3.67 14.27
N GLU A 44 4.80 2.58 15.03
CA GLU A 44 5.59 2.45 16.24
C GLU A 44 6.98 1.85 15.99
N MET A 45 7.22 1.31 14.79
CA MET A 45 8.51 0.73 14.45
C MET A 45 9.57 1.81 14.27
N THR A 46 10.68 1.64 14.94
CA THR A 46 11.84 2.56 14.88
C THR A 46 13.07 1.91 14.24
N SER A 47 13.05 0.60 14.05
CA SER A 47 14.19 -0.16 13.53
C SER A 47 13.72 -1.36 12.71
N ALA A 48 14.54 -1.77 11.75
CA ALA A 48 14.32 -2.95 10.92
C ALA A 48 14.29 -4.27 11.73
N ASP A 49 14.86 -4.27 12.94
CA ASP A 49 14.88 -5.46 13.79
C ASP A 49 13.50 -5.85 14.31
N GLN A 50 12.61 -4.88 14.42
CA GLN A 50 11.22 -5.06 14.87
C GLN A 50 10.33 -5.69 13.79
N LEU A 51 10.81 -5.80 12.55
CA LEU A 51 10.10 -6.45 11.46
C LEU A 51 10.00 -7.96 11.67
N THR A 52 8.83 -8.51 11.39
CA THR A 52 8.65 -9.96 11.31
C THR A 52 9.46 -10.58 10.16
N PRO A 53 9.76 -11.89 10.18
CA PRO A 53 10.45 -12.53 9.06
C PRO A 53 9.77 -12.32 7.71
N ALA A 54 8.44 -12.37 7.65
CA ALA A 54 7.67 -12.12 6.45
C ALA A 54 7.80 -10.67 5.95
N GLN A 55 7.79 -9.68 6.87
CA GLN A 55 8.03 -8.29 6.52
C GLN A 55 9.46 -8.04 6.02
N LYS A 56 10.46 -8.68 6.63
CA LYS A 56 11.86 -8.60 6.19
C LYS A 56 12.01 -9.14 4.76
N GLU A 57 11.41 -10.27 4.45
CA GLU A 57 11.39 -10.84 3.10
C GLU A 57 10.68 -9.92 2.11
N HIS A 58 9.50 -9.41 2.46
CA HIS A 58 8.74 -8.47 1.64
C HIS A 58 9.57 -7.23 1.28
N TYR A 59 10.17 -6.57 2.28
CA TYR A 59 10.96 -5.37 2.03
C TYR A 59 12.29 -5.66 1.32
N ALA A 60 12.87 -6.84 1.47
CA ALA A 60 14.01 -7.24 0.67
C ALA A 60 13.65 -7.36 -0.82
N LYS A 61 12.52 -7.99 -1.14
CA LYS A 61 11.98 -8.07 -2.52
C LYS A 61 11.64 -6.68 -3.06
N LEU A 62 11.03 -5.82 -2.24
CA LEU A 62 10.69 -4.45 -2.62
C LEU A 62 11.93 -3.63 -2.98
N ARG A 63 12.99 -3.68 -2.14
CA ARG A 63 14.26 -2.99 -2.43
C ARG A 63 14.92 -3.50 -3.70
N ALA A 64 14.91 -4.82 -3.92
CA ALA A 64 15.44 -5.42 -5.14
C ALA A 64 14.66 -4.96 -6.37
N TRP A 65 13.33 -4.95 -6.30
CA TRP A 65 12.48 -4.44 -7.38
C TRP A 65 12.74 -2.96 -7.68
N LYS A 66 12.89 -2.11 -6.66
CA LYS A 66 13.18 -0.68 -6.82
C LYS A 66 14.54 -0.40 -7.50
N GLN A 67 15.45 -1.36 -7.57
CA GLN A 67 16.69 -1.26 -8.33
C GLN A 67 16.53 -1.64 -9.80
N THR A 68 15.41 -2.25 -10.19
CA THR A 68 15.14 -2.59 -11.59
C THR A 68 14.58 -1.37 -12.35
N PRO A 69 14.69 -1.33 -13.69
CA PRO A 69 14.00 -0.33 -14.50
C PRO A 69 12.48 -0.44 -14.33
N HIS A 70 11.85 0.61 -13.84
CA HIS A 70 10.38 0.71 -13.66
C HIS A 70 9.94 2.17 -13.67
N VAL A 71 8.64 2.40 -13.78
CA VAL A 71 8.05 3.74 -13.61
C VAL A 71 8.15 4.12 -12.13
N ARG A 72 8.86 5.21 -11.84
CA ARG A 72 9.10 5.66 -10.48
C ARG A 72 7.96 6.50 -9.95
N GLY A 73 7.47 6.15 -8.76
CA GLY A 73 6.53 6.95 -8.00
C GLY A 73 7.23 8.12 -7.33
N PHE A 74 6.83 9.35 -7.68
CA PHE A 74 7.33 10.57 -7.05
C PHE A 74 6.18 11.35 -6.40
N GLY A 75 6.44 11.96 -5.24
CA GLY A 75 5.47 12.80 -4.58
C GLY A 75 6.09 13.89 -3.69
N TRP A 76 5.27 14.90 -3.37
CA TRP A 76 5.58 15.86 -2.33
C TRP A 76 4.94 15.43 -1.02
N PHE A 77 5.70 15.46 0.08
CA PHE A 77 5.23 15.09 1.37
C PHE A 77 5.31 16.29 2.33
N GLY A 78 4.15 16.88 2.63
CA GLY A 78 4.03 18.02 3.50
C GLY A 78 3.63 17.65 4.92
N GLY A 79 4.00 18.51 5.89
CA GLY A 79 3.60 18.33 7.28
C GLY A 79 4.23 17.12 7.97
N TRP A 80 5.38 16.66 7.50
CA TRP A 80 6.15 15.58 8.10
C TRP A 80 6.71 15.95 9.47
N THR A 81 6.29 15.24 10.49
CA THR A 81 6.75 15.46 11.87
C THR A 81 7.34 14.21 12.52
N ALA A 82 6.97 13.04 12.01
CA ALA A 82 7.29 11.73 12.60
C ALA A 82 6.87 11.63 14.08
N LYS A 83 5.73 12.25 14.44
CA LYS A 83 5.20 12.30 15.80
C LYS A 83 3.70 12.04 15.83
N GLY A 84 3.23 11.50 16.97
CA GLY A 84 1.82 11.23 17.22
C GLY A 84 1.34 9.93 16.57
N THR A 85 0.02 9.77 16.50
CA THR A 85 -0.63 8.55 16.02
C THR A 85 -1.20 8.66 14.61
N ASP A 86 -1.01 9.81 13.95
CA ASP A 86 -1.48 10.05 12.59
C ASP A 86 -0.50 9.46 11.58
N PRO A 87 -0.91 8.42 10.80
CA PRO A 87 -0.06 7.81 9.79
C PRO A 87 0.44 8.78 8.73
N GLN A 88 -0.31 9.85 8.44
CA GLN A 88 0.05 10.86 7.45
C GLN A 88 1.24 11.73 7.87
N LYS A 89 1.75 11.56 9.07
CA LYS A 89 2.93 12.27 9.60
C LYS A 89 4.24 11.50 9.46
N TYR A 90 4.20 10.30 8.83
CA TYR A 90 5.35 9.40 8.77
C TYR A 90 5.68 8.95 7.35
N LEU A 91 6.95 9.04 6.97
CA LEU A 91 7.45 8.51 5.69
C LEU A 91 7.34 6.99 5.60
N ARG A 92 7.55 6.29 6.74
CA ARG A 92 7.42 4.82 6.81
C ARG A 92 6.02 4.32 6.48
N MET A 93 5.01 5.18 6.58
CA MET A 93 3.62 4.85 6.28
C MET A 93 3.24 5.07 4.81
N LEU A 94 4.13 5.67 4.02
CA LEU A 94 3.89 5.84 2.58
C LEU A 94 3.73 4.50 1.87
N PRO A 95 2.93 4.43 0.81
CA PRO A 95 2.79 3.23 -0.01
C PRO A 95 4.15 2.72 -0.55
N ASP A 96 4.28 1.42 -0.73
CA ASP A 96 5.50 0.80 -1.23
C ASP A 96 5.85 1.20 -2.66
N SER A 97 4.84 1.64 -3.44
CA SER A 97 5.00 2.16 -4.79
C SER A 97 5.70 3.54 -4.88
N VAL A 98 5.88 4.21 -3.74
CA VAL A 98 6.58 5.50 -3.70
C VAL A 98 8.10 5.26 -3.65
N ASP A 99 8.80 5.79 -4.66
CA ASP A 99 10.26 5.67 -4.77
C ASP A 99 10.98 6.91 -4.28
N ILE A 100 10.45 8.08 -4.59
CA ILE A 100 11.10 9.37 -4.34
C ILE A 100 10.12 10.31 -3.67
N VAL A 101 10.57 10.99 -2.63
CA VAL A 101 9.76 11.96 -1.91
C VAL A 101 10.51 13.28 -1.78
N SER A 102 9.85 14.37 -2.17
CA SER A 102 10.28 15.73 -1.84
C SER A 102 9.63 16.17 -0.53
N LEU A 103 10.44 16.47 0.48
CA LEU A 103 9.95 16.92 1.79
C LEU A 103 9.61 18.39 1.73
N TRP A 104 8.33 18.70 1.69
CA TRP A 104 7.86 20.08 1.59
C TRP A 104 7.74 20.73 2.98
N GLY A 105 8.32 21.91 3.12
CA GLY A 105 8.25 22.69 4.38
C GLY A 105 9.17 22.18 5.49
N THR A 106 10.06 21.25 5.19
CA THR A 106 11.10 20.81 6.13
C THR A 106 12.31 21.71 5.99
N HIS A 107 12.61 22.46 7.04
CA HIS A 107 13.74 23.39 7.08
C HIS A 107 14.57 23.13 8.34
N GLY A 108 15.89 23.36 8.23
CA GLY A 108 16.82 23.23 9.34
C GLY A 108 17.14 21.80 9.73
N ASP A 109 17.54 21.61 10.98
CA ASP A 109 17.97 20.31 11.49
C ASP A 109 16.77 19.39 11.75
N LEU A 110 16.90 18.14 11.30
CA LEU A 110 15.89 17.10 11.55
C LEU A 110 15.93 16.69 13.03
N THR A 111 14.74 16.52 13.60
CA THR A 111 14.60 15.91 14.94
C THR A 111 15.02 14.44 14.89
N GLU A 112 15.33 13.84 16.04
CA GLU A 112 15.71 12.42 16.11
C GLU A 112 14.56 11.49 15.62
N ALA A 113 13.31 11.85 15.86
CA ALA A 113 12.17 11.13 15.34
C ALA A 113 12.11 11.17 13.80
N GLN A 114 12.38 12.32 13.20
CA GLN A 114 12.44 12.48 11.75
C GLN A 114 13.64 11.73 11.15
N LYS A 115 14.80 11.77 11.77
CA LYS A 115 15.98 10.99 11.33
C LYS A 115 15.69 9.49 11.35
N THR A 116 15.06 9.00 12.42
CA THR A 116 14.66 7.59 12.55
C THR A 116 13.67 7.18 11.47
N ASP A 117 12.67 8.01 11.23
CA ASP A 117 11.63 7.75 10.22
C ASP A 117 12.20 7.78 8.80
N LEU A 118 13.05 8.75 8.50
CA LEU A 118 13.75 8.86 7.23
C LEU A 118 14.64 7.64 6.98
N LYS A 119 15.42 7.24 7.99
CA LYS A 119 16.27 6.06 7.92
C LYS A 119 15.44 4.80 7.62
N PHE A 120 14.30 4.63 8.28
CA PHE A 120 13.41 3.51 8.01
C PHE A 120 12.88 3.54 6.57
N PHE A 121 12.46 4.69 6.08
CA PHE A 121 11.98 4.83 4.69
C PHE A 121 13.07 4.50 3.68
N GLN A 122 14.30 4.96 3.90
CA GLN A 122 15.42 4.72 3.00
C GLN A 122 15.96 3.28 3.08
N GLU A 123 16.24 2.77 4.27
CA GLU A 123 16.92 1.50 4.45
C GLU A 123 15.98 0.30 4.38
N VAL A 124 14.75 0.44 4.86
CA VAL A 124 13.77 -0.65 4.86
C VAL A 124 12.96 -0.66 3.57
N LYS A 125 12.38 0.48 3.21
CA LYS A 125 11.50 0.57 2.03
C LYS A 125 12.24 0.90 0.72
N GLY A 126 13.51 1.28 0.79
CA GLY A 126 14.31 1.63 -0.39
C GLY A 126 13.90 2.95 -1.04
N GLY A 127 13.30 3.87 -0.28
CA GLY A 127 12.92 5.21 -0.74
C GLY A 127 14.12 6.17 -0.86
N LYS A 128 13.90 7.25 -1.58
CA LYS A 128 14.87 8.32 -1.81
C LYS A 128 14.25 9.68 -1.54
#